data_3ef2e21830f75976b7d9acc0eb39cfc3
#
_entry.id   3ef2e21830f75976b7d9acc0eb39cfc3
#
_cell.length_a   1.000
_cell.length_b   1.000
_cell.length_c   1.000
_cell.angle_alpha   90.00
_cell.angle_beta   90.00
_cell.angle_gamma   90.00
#
_symmetry.space_group_name_H-M   'P 1'
#
loop_
_entity.id
_entity.type
_entity.pdbx_description
1 polymer ?
#
loop_
_entity_poly.entity_id
_entity_poly.type
_entity_poly.pdbx_seq_one_letter_code
_entity_poly.pdbx_strand_id
1 'polypeptide(L)'
;LHARLEHDHSAATVELFSEVEEQYRLDGGYSSESDARRIVTGLGLRPDRVDLPVSVLSGGEGRRVELARVLFAEADLLLLDEPTNHLDSDAKTWLMDFLRDYKGAVIVVSHDLVLLDASITRVLHLDAGRMREYRGTYSQYQKARVLEEKRLTSLAQRQESEIKRLSVLAEVMRRQTEKRARTAKSIFKRVDRMKAVQISAPKRERKVKVTFPAPPHSGRVVLTATGLSKGYGGPLVFRDVSFEVERGQRIVIMGLNGAGKTSLLRILAGQSEPNSGSFQLGHGVSLGYYAQEHEGIRKGMPVLAHMREQSDADERMLRALLGSFSLSGDIARQDAGTLSGGEKTKLALAQLVAGKHNLLLLDEPTNNLDPPSRTGVATALAEWPGTMVIVSHDPEFVEALKPQRVLFMPEGRVDYWEEDLLDVVSLA
;
A
#
# COMPACT_ATOMS: atom_id res chain seq x y z
N LEU A 1 46.49 -9.27 -1.07
CA LEU A 1 47.44 -10.08 -0.30
C LEU A 1 47.83 -11.35 -1.05
N HIS A 2 46.90 -12.11 -1.66
CA HIS A 2 47.25 -13.31 -2.44
C HIS A 2 48.28 -13.00 -3.54
N ALA A 3 48.06 -12.00 -4.39
CA ALA A 3 49.00 -11.60 -5.42
C ALA A 3 50.35 -11.12 -4.86
N ARG A 4 50.41 -10.61 -3.64
CA ARG A 4 51.64 -10.24 -2.99
C ARG A 4 52.39 -11.48 -2.44
N LEU A 5 51.64 -12.46 -1.91
CA LEU A 5 52.23 -13.71 -1.42
C LEU A 5 52.87 -14.53 -2.54
N GLU A 6 52.37 -14.43 -3.80
CA GLU A 6 52.99 -15.10 -4.98
C GLU A 6 54.40 -14.59 -5.30
N HIS A 7 54.74 -13.37 -4.85
CA HIS A 7 56.00 -12.72 -5.16
C HIS A 7 56.90 -12.44 -3.94
N ASP A 8 56.34 -12.43 -2.72
CA ASP A 8 57.05 -12.13 -1.47
C ASP A 8 56.69 -13.15 -0.38
N HIS A 9 57.58 -14.12 -0.18
CA HIS A 9 57.48 -15.18 0.81
C HIS A 9 58.18 -14.81 2.15
N SER A 10 58.39 -13.55 2.41
CA SER A 10 58.98 -13.13 3.71
C SER A 10 58.09 -13.55 4.90
N ALA A 11 58.73 -13.84 6.04
CA ALA A 11 58.03 -14.24 7.24
C ALA A 11 56.94 -13.21 7.65
N ALA A 12 57.21 -11.92 7.47
CA ALA A 12 56.25 -10.84 7.74
C ALA A 12 55.06 -10.86 6.82
N THR A 13 55.22 -11.20 5.52
CA THR A 13 54.12 -11.30 4.56
C THR A 13 53.25 -12.51 4.81
N VAL A 14 53.85 -13.65 5.20
CA VAL A 14 53.17 -14.89 5.59
C VAL A 14 52.35 -14.67 6.86
N GLU A 15 52.93 -14.03 7.89
CA GLU A 15 52.23 -13.76 9.15
C GLU A 15 51.02 -12.86 8.95
N LEU A 16 51.22 -11.76 8.22
CA LEU A 16 50.11 -10.83 7.84
C LEU A 16 49.01 -11.53 7.02
N PHE A 17 49.38 -12.44 6.11
CA PHE A 17 48.41 -13.22 5.35
C PHE A 17 47.58 -14.13 6.27
N SER A 18 48.25 -14.81 7.19
CA SER A 18 47.58 -15.74 8.14
C SER A 18 46.60 -14.98 9.06
N GLU A 19 47.00 -13.81 9.58
CA GLU A 19 46.13 -12.97 10.41
C GLU A 19 44.90 -12.51 9.62
N VAL A 20 45.09 -11.98 8.41
CA VAL A 20 43.99 -11.51 7.56
C VAL A 20 43.09 -12.65 7.08
N GLU A 21 43.67 -13.82 6.78
CA GLU A 21 42.89 -15.00 6.39
C GLU A 21 42.05 -15.52 7.56
N GLU A 22 42.59 -15.54 8.76
CA GLU A 22 41.85 -15.92 9.95
C GLU A 22 40.72 -14.95 10.25
N GLN A 23 40.98 -13.64 10.14
CA GLN A 23 39.96 -12.60 10.29
C GLN A 23 38.87 -12.75 9.20
N TYR A 24 39.26 -12.93 7.94
CA TYR A 24 38.34 -13.16 6.83
C TYR A 24 37.45 -14.39 7.04
N ARG A 25 38.02 -15.46 7.60
CA ARG A 25 37.29 -16.68 7.97
C ARG A 25 36.31 -16.43 9.12
N LEU A 26 36.75 -15.71 10.18
CA LEU A 26 35.91 -15.37 11.34
C LEU A 26 34.74 -14.45 10.94
N ASP A 27 34.97 -13.53 10.03
CA ASP A 27 33.97 -12.61 9.49
C ASP A 27 33.04 -13.29 8.44
N GLY A 28 33.16 -14.61 8.22
CA GLY A 28 32.30 -15.36 7.28
C GLY A 28 32.62 -15.08 5.80
N GLY A 29 33.80 -14.55 5.48
CA GLY A 29 34.14 -14.14 4.11
C GLY A 29 34.03 -15.27 3.07
N TYR A 30 34.31 -16.52 3.42
CA TYR A 30 34.17 -17.66 2.53
C TYR A 30 32.72 -18.05 2.22
N SER A 31 31.77 -17.74 3.11
CA SER A 31 30.33 -17.99 2.88
C SER A 31 29.58 -16.78 2.28
N SER A 32 30.22 -15.60 2.27
CA SER A 32 29.57 -14.33 1.93
C SER A 32 28.86 -14.34 0.57
N GLU A 33 29.50 -14.91 -0.47
CA GLU A 33 28.90 -15.00 -1.80
C GLU A 33 27.69 -15.95 -1.83
N SER A 34 27.80 -17.11 -1.17
CA SER A 34 26.69 -18.07 -1.09
C SER A 34 25.53 -17.51 -0.30
N ASP A 35 25.80 -16.78 0.80
CA ASP A 35 24.78 -16.12 1.62
C ASP A 35 24.11 -14.99 0.86
N ALA A 36 24.87 -14.16 0.15
CA ALA A 36 24.30 -13.11 -0.70
C ALA A 36 23.38 -13.72 -1.79
N ARG A 37 23.83 -14.78 -2.49
CA ARG A 37 23.00 -15.47 -3.48
C ARG A 37 21.75 -16.09 -2.87
N ARG A 38 21.85 -16.70 -1.69
CA ARG A 38 20.71 -17.27 -0.96
C ARG A 38 19.67 -16.19 -0.62
N ILE A 39 20.10 -15.03 -0.11
CA ILE A 39 19.21 -13.92 0.23
C ILE A 39 18.52 -13.36 -1.01
N VAL A 40 19.28 -13.09 -2.08
CA VAL A 40 18.74 -12.49 -3.30
C VAL A 40 17.76 -13.44 -4.00
N THR A 41 18.06 -14.74 -4.08
CA THR A 41 17.14 -15.73 -4.66
C THR A 41 15.93 -15.98 -3.76
N GLY A 42 16.10 -15.97 -2.44
CA GLY A 42 14.99 -16.06 -1.50
C GLY A 42 14.01 -14.89 -1.63
N LEU A 43 14.48 -13.70 -1.98
CA LEU A 43 13.64 -12.54 -2.31
C LEU A 43 13.06 -12.58 -3.74
N GLY A 44 13.18 -13.73 -4.44
CA GLY A 44 12.53 -13.97 -5.73
C GLY A 44 13.29 -13.39 -6.95
N LEU A 45 14.60 -13.07 -6.82
CA LEU A 45 15.40 -12.78 -8.00
C LEU A 45 15.82 -14.10 -8.65
N ARG A 46 15.57 -14.22 -9.96
CA ARG A 46 15.91 -15.44 -10.70
C ARG A 46 17.43 -15.64 -10.74
N PRO A 47 17.92 -16.89 -10.65
CA PRO A 47 19.37 -17.18 -10.65
C PRO A 47 20.13 -16.63 -11.86
N ASP A 48 19.50 -16.58 -13.03
CA ASP A 48 20.09 -16.06 -14.29
C ASP A 48 20.27 -14.53 -14.27
N ARG A 49 19.69 -13.83 -13.29
CA ARG A 49 19.74 -12.38 -13.17
C ARG A 49 20.64 -11.87 -12.04
N VAL A 50 21.11 -12.76 -11.18
CA VAL A 50 21.92 -12.40 -10.00
C VAL A 50 23.26 -11.74 -10.38
N ASP A 51 23.85 -12.19 -11.49
CA ASP A 51 25.16 -11.69 -11.97
C ASP A 51 25.05 -10.50 -12.95
N LEU A 52 23.82 -10.01 -13.21
CA LEU A 52 23.63 -8.85 -14.10
C LEU A 52 23.89 -7.53 -13.38
N PRO A 53 24.38 -6.50 -14.10
CA PRO A 53 24.47 -5.15 -13.57
C PRO A 53 23.13 -4.63 -13.08
N VAL A 54 23.09 -3.94 -11.93
CA VAL A 54 21.84 -3.39 -11.33
C VAL A 54 21.10 -2.46 -12.30
N SER A 55 21.81 -1.77 -13.18
CA SER A 55 21.23 -0.88 -14.19
C SER A 55 20.35 -1.59 -15.25
N VAL A 56 20.48 -2.91 -15.39
CA VAL A 56 19.69 -3.73 -16.32
C VAL A 56 18.45 -4.35 -15.65
N LEU A 57 18.37 -4.27 -14.33
CA LEU A 57 17.27 -4.82 -13.55
C LEU A 57 16.03 -3.92 -13.65
N SER A 58 14.86 -4.53 -13.57
CA SER A 58 13.60 -3.79 -13.44
C SER A 58 13.53 -3.05 -12.08
N GLY A 59 12.67 -2.04 -11.95
CA GLY A 59 12.50 -1.30 -10.70
C GLY A 59 12.19 -2.21 -9.49
N GLY A 60 11.35 -3.22 -9.68
CA GLY A 60 11.03 -4.20 -8.63
C GLY A 60 12.22 -5.11 -8.28
N GLU A 61 12.98 -5.57 -9.29
CA GLU A 61 14.21 -6.36 -9.07
C GLU A 61 15.27 -5.52 -8.36
N GLY A 62 15.45 -4.26 -8.75
CA GLY A 62 16.38 -3.35 -8.08
C GLY A 62 16.05 -3.15 -6.61
N ARG A 63 14.76 -2.98 -6.27
CA ARG A 63 14.31 -2.88 -4.86
C ARG A 63 14.56 -4.16 -4.06
N ARG A 64 14.37 -5.34 -4.67
CA ARG A 64 14.69 -6.62 -4.03
C ARG A 64 16.18 -6.78 -3.75
N VAL A 65 17.03 -6.34 -4.67
CA VAL A 65 18.50 -6.29 -4.45
C VAL A 65 18.88 -5.33 -3.34
N GLU A 66 18.22 -4.16 -3.26
CA GLU A 66 18.44 -3.20 -2.18
C GLU A 66 18.03 -3.77 -0.81
N LEU A 67 16.88 -4.45 -0.75
CA LEU A 67 16.45 -5.17 0.46
C LEU A 67 17.46 -6.27 0.82
N ALA A 68 17.89 -7.07 -0.17
CA ALA A 68 18.91 -8.12 0.05
C ALA A 68 20.20 -7.55 0.64
N ARG A 69 20.66 -6.40 0.16
CA ARG A 69 21.84 -5.71 0.69
C ARG A 69 21.67 -5.35 2.17
N VAL A 70 20.49 -4.84 2.55
CA VAL A 70 20.19 -4.49 3.95
C VAL A 70 20.16 -5.74 4.85
N LEU A 71 19.55 -6.83 4.37
CA LEU A 71 19.46 -8.09 5.13
C LEU A 71 20.83 -8.77 5.25
N PHE A 72 21.66 -8.70 4.22
CA PHE A 72 23.01 -9.27 4.19
C PHE A 72 23.96 -8.57 5.16
N ALA A 73 23.72 -7.29 5.48
CA ALA A 73 24.61 -6.50 6.35
C ALA A 73 24.65 -6.98 7.81
N GLU A 74 23.79 -7.91 8.22
CA GLU A 74 23.70 -8.49 9.57
C GLU A 74 23.77 -7.44 10.71
N ALA A 75 23.11 -6.30 10.52
CA ALA A 75 23.13 -5.18 11.45
C ALA A 75 22.46 -5.55 12.80
N ASP A 76 22.92 -4.97 13.90
CA ASP A 76 22.28 -5.17 15.23
C ASP A 76 20.82 -4.69 15.27
N LEU A 77 20.44 -3.75 14.39
CA LEU A 77 19.09 -3.22 14.25
C LEU A 77 18.74 -3.05 12.77
N LEU A 78 17.67 -3.72 12.34
CA LEU A 78 17.04 -3.52 11.04
C LEU A 78 15.86 -2.54 11.14
N LEU A 79 15.83 -1.57 10.25
CA LEU A 79 14.70 -0.66 10.05
C LEU A 79 14.11 -0.91 8.65
N LEU A 80 12.92 -1.48 8.60
CA LEU A 80 12.27 -1.88 7.35
C LEU A 80 10.95 -1.12 7.18
N ASP A 81 10.83 -0.40 6.07
CA ASP A 81 9.60 0.32 5.70
C ASP A 81 8.97 -0.36 4.48
N GLU A 82 7.77 -0.96 4.69
CA GLU A 82 7.00 -1.70 3.69
C GLU A 82 7.85 -2.73 2.90
N PRO A 83 8.58 -3.64 3.57
CA PRO A 83 9.52 -4.54 2.90
C PRO A 83 8.85 -5.59 2.01
N THR A 84 7.54 -5.82 2.18
CA THR A 84 6.76 -6.77 1.37
C THR A 84 6.28 -6.20 0.03
N ASN A 85 6.43 -4.90 -0.20
CA ASN A 85 6.06 -4.29 -1.46
C ASN A 85 6.93 -4.86 -2.59
N HIS A 86 6.31 -5.27 -3.69
CA HIS A 86 6.95 -5.88 -4.87
C HIS A 86 7.51 -7.31 -4.64
N LEU A 87 7.17 -7.96 -3.52
CA LEU A 87 7.47 -9.38 -3.29
C LEU A 87 6.25 -10.23 -3.68
N ASP A 88 6.52 -11.35 -4.33
CA ASP A 88 5.53 -12.41 -4.53
C ASP A 88 5.34 -13.22 -3.23
N SER A 89 4.39 -14.16 -3.25
CA SER A 89 4.05 -14.96 -2.07
C SER A 89 5.22 -15.76 -1.51
N ASP A 90 6.05 -16.33 -2.40
CA ASP A 90 7.17 -17.14 -1.98
C ASP A 90 8.27 -16.29 -1.34
N ALA A 91 8.59 -15.14 -1.94
CA ALA A 91 9.55 -14.19 -1.38
C ALA A 91 9.05 -13.58 -0.06
N LYS A 92 7.74 -13.33 0.10
CA LYS A 92 7.15 -12.90 1.38
C LYS A 92 7.31 -13.97 2.45
N THR A 93 7.00 -15.22 2.12
CA THR A 93 7.16 -16.35 3.06
C THR A 93 8.63 -16.50 3.49
N TRP A 94 9.53 -16.42 2.54
CA TRP A 94 10.97 -16.47 2.82
C TRP A 94 11.41 -15.30 3.73
N LEU A 95 10.94 -14.09 3.46
CA LEU A 95 11.25 -12.90 4.29
C LEU A 95 10.71 -13.06 5.72
N MET A 96 9.50 -13.59 5.89
CA MET A 96 8.92 -13.86 7.22
C MET A 96 9.77 -14.83 8.02
N ASP A 97 10.22 -15.92 7.39
CA ASP A 97 11.09 -16.90 8.03
C ASP A 97 12.44 -16.28 8.38
N PHE A 98 13.04 -15.51 7.49
CA PHE A 98 14.28 -14.79 7.74
C PHE A 98 14.17 -13.82 8.93
N LEU A 99 13.11 -13.01 8.99
CA LEU A 99 12.90 -12.03 10.07
C LEU A 99 12.61 -12.73 11.42
N ARG A 100 11.92 -13.86 11.42
CA ARG A 100 11.68 -14.65 12.63
C ARG A 100 12.98 -15.20 13.24
N ASP A 101 13.92 -15.63 12.39
CA ASP A 101 15.18 -16.22 12.80
C ASP A 101 16.30 -15.17 12.99
N TYR A 102 16.01 -13.90 12.70
CA TYR A 102 16.98 -12.80 12.79
C TYR A 102 17.41 -12.56 14.25
N LYS A 103 18.74 -12.53 14.48
CA LYS A 103 19.30 -12.41 15.83
C LYS A 103 19.29 -10.97 16.36
N GLY A 104 19.34 -9.98 15.48
CA GLY A 104 19.29 -8.56 15.83
C GLY A 104 17.88 -8.05 16.14
N ALA A 105 17.77 -6.80 16.52
CA ALA A 105 16.48 -6.14 16.67
C ALA A 105 15.89 -5.76 15.30
N VAL A 106 14.56 -5.86 15.17
CA VAL A 106 13.85 -5.48 13.94
C VAL A 106 12.74 -4.49 14.28
N ILE A 107 12.69 -3.38 13.58
CA ILE A 107 11.54 -2.47 13.53
C ILE A 107 11.02 -2.50 12.10
N VAL A 108 9.77 -2.95 11.95
CA VAL A 108 9.11 -3.04 10.65
C VAL A 108 7.86 -2.19 10.62
N VAL A 109 7.70 -1.40 9.57
CA VAL A 109 6.45 -0.73 9.20
C VAL A 109 5.88 -1.51 8.03
N SER A 110 4.66 -2.03 8.15
CA SER A 110 4.02 -2.79 7.09
C SER A 110 2.50 -2.78 7.19
N HIS A 111 1.84 -2.91 6.05
CA HIS A 111 0.42 -3.18 5.92
C HIS A 111 0.11 -4.67 5.70
N ASP A 112 1.13 -5.50 5.56
CA ASP A 112 0.99 -6.95 5.41
C ASP A 112 0.75 -7.60 6.78
N LEU A 113 -0.51 -7.96 7.04
CA LEU A 113 -0.94 -8.50 8.32
C LEU A 113 -0.33 -9.87 8.62
N VAL A 114 -0.07 -10.66 7.58
CA VAL A 114 0.53 -11.99 7.71
C VAL A 114 1.98 -11.86 8.17
N LEU A 115 2.74 -10.94 7.55
CA LEU A 115 4.10 -10.62 7.97
C LEU A 115 4.12 -10.15 9.44
N LEU A 116 3.23 -9.21 9.81
CA LEU A 116 3.18 -8.68 11.16
C LEU A 116 2.84 -9.76 12.19
N ASP A 117 1.89 -10.64 11.91
CA ASP A 117 1.52 -11.70 12.85
C ASP A 117 2.60 -12.81 12.97
N ALA A 118 3.34 -13.08 11.89
CA ALA A 118 4.36 -14.13 11.89
C ALA A 118 5.70 -13.69 12.50
N SER A 119 6.08 -12.40 12.38
CA SER A 119 7.46 -11.95 12.61
C SER A 119 7.65 -11.02 13.80
N ILE A 120 6.56 -10.44 14.37
CA ILE A 120 6.69 -9.46 15.44
C ILE A 120 6.22 -9.98 16.80
N THR A 121 6.84 -9.44 17.86
CA THR A 121 6.49 -9.73 19.26
C THR A 121 5.94 -8.50 20.00
N ARG A 122 6.01 -7.32 19.39
CA ARG A 122 5.53 -6.04 19.95
C ARG A 122 5.00 -5.16 18.85
N VAL A 123 4.00 -4.34 19.18
CA VAL A 123 3.44 -3.31 18.29
C VAL A 123 3.66 -1.94 18.91
N LEU A 124 4.26 -1.03 18.15
CA LEU A 124 4.38 0.38 18.49
C LEU A 124 3.30 1.15 17.73
N HIS A 125 2.24 1.53 18.44
CA HIS A 125 1.16 2.33 17.86
C HIS A 125 1.43 3.81 18.02
N LEU A 126 1.62 4.50 16.89
CA LEU A 126 1.81 5.95 16.84
C LEU A 126 0.49 6.63 16.44
N ASP A 127 -0.09 7.41 17.35
CA ASP A 127 -1.31 8.17 17.11
C ASP A 127 -1.21 9.58 17.68
N ALA A 128 -1.54 10.59 16.87
CA ALA A 128 -1.51 12.01 17.23
C ALA A 128 -0.22 12.45 17.97
N GLY A 129 0.95 11.98 17.51
CA GLY A 129 2.25 12.28 18.11
C GLY A 129 2.54 11.56 19.43
N ARG A 130 1.70 10.60 19.82
CA ARG A 130 1.90 9.75 21.00
C ARG A 130 2.14 8.33 20.60
N MET A 131 3.15 7.70 21.19
CA MET A 131 3.48 6.31 20.98
C MET A 131 2.97 5.47 22.17
N ARG A 132 2.34 4.33 21.82
CA ARG A 132 1.91 3.31 22.80
C ARG A 132 2.48 1.98 22.38
N GLU A 133 3.03 1.25 23.33
CA GLU A 133 3.56 -0.10 23.13
C GLU A 133 2.52 -1.15 23.54
N TYR A 134 2.36 -2.17 22.70
CA TYR A 134 1.56 -3.37 22.99
C TYR A 134 2.45 -4.59 22.80
N ARG A 135 2.38 -5.52 23.74
CA ARG A 135 3.08 -6.82 23.65
C ARG A 135 2.19 -7.83 22.95
N GLY A 136 2.75 -8.60 22.07
CA GLY A 136 2.07 -9.63 21.30
C GLY A 136 2.05 -9.36 19.80
N THR A 137 1.30 -10.19 19.06
CA THR A 137 1.16 -10.10 17.62
C THR A 137 0.21 -8.96 17.22
N TYR A 138 0.20 -8.61 15.94
CA TYR A 138 -0.68 -7.56 15.43
C TYR A 138 -2.18 -7.88 15.62
N SER A 139 -2.59 -9.13 15.41
CA SER A 139 -3.96 -9.58 15.68
C SER A 139 -4.37 -9.44 17.15
N GLN A 140 -3.46 -9.71 18.08
CA GLN A 140 -3.70 -9.50 19.51
C GLN A 140 -3.83 -8.01 19.83
N TYR A 141 -2.98 -7.17 19.26
CA TYR A 141 -3.07 -5.71 19.37
C TYR A 141 -4.43 -5.20 18.85
N GLN A 142 -4.88 -5.64 17.66
CA GLN A 142 -6.17 -5.21 17.12
C GLN A 142 -7.34 -5.54 18.06
N LYS A 143 -7.37 -6.76 18.60
CA LYS A 143 -8.39 -7.17 19.58
C LYS A 143 -8.35 -6.31 20.83
N ALA A 144 -7.16 -6.04 21.37
CA ALA A 144 -6.97 -5.19 22.54
C ALA A 144 -7.41 -3.73 22.26
N ARG A 145 -7.07 -3.18 21.10
CA ARG A 145 -7.48 -1.83 20.66
C ARG A 145 -9.01 -1.70 20.59
N VAL A 146 -9.69 -2.63 19.93
CA VAL A 146 -11.15 -2.62 19.81
C VAL A 146 -11.82 -2.67 21.19
N LEU A 147 -11.29 -3.48 22.10
CA LEU A 147 -11.80 -3.58 23.47
C LEU A 147 -11.58 -2.26 24.25
N GLU A 148 -10.38 -1.67 24.14
CA GLU A 148 -10.04 -0.39 24.77
C GLU A 148 -10.92 0.76 24.23
N GLU A 149 -11.12 0.83 22.92
CA GLU A 149 -12.00 1.83 22.28
C GLU A 149 -13.46 1.71 22.77
N LYS A 150 -13.99 0.48 22.84
CA LYS A 150 -15.33 0.23 23.41
C LYS A 150 -15.41 0.68 24.87
N ARG A 151 -14.38 0.37 25.68
CA ARG A 151 -14.30 0.78 27.08
C ARG A 151 -14.26 2.31 27.22
N LEU A 152 -13.39 2.99 26.47
CA LEU A 152 -13.26 4.45 26.50
C LEU A 152 -14.54 5.14 26.04
N THR A 153 -15.19 4.63 24.99
CA THR A 153 -16.48 5.14 24.49
C THR A 153 -17.56 5.03 25.56
N SER A 154 -17.67 3.87 26.24
CA SER A 154 -18.63 3.65 27.30
C SER A 154 -18.38 4.57 28.51
N LEU A 155 -17.12 4.76 28.90
CA LEU A 155 -16.72 5.66 29.97
C LEU A 155 -17.04 7.13 29.63
N ALA A 156 -16.72 7.57 28.42
CA ALA A 156 -17.03 8.92 27.95
C ALA A 156 -18.55 9.19 27.95
N GLN A 157 -19.35 8.24 27.44
CA GLN A 157 -20.82 8.35 27.45
C GLN A 157 -21.39 8.41 28.85
N ARG A 158 -20.89 7.58 29.76
CA ARG A 158 -21.34 7.63 31.20
C ARG A 158 -21.00 8.97 31.85
N GLN A 159 -19.77 9.46 31.60
CA GLN A 159 -19.34 10.75 32.17
C GLN A 159 -20.15 11.90 31.57
N GLU A 160 -20.43 11.91 30.27
CA GLU A 160 -21.25 12.92 29.61
C GLU A 160 -22.70 12.92 30.16
N SER A 161 -23.28 11.74 30.29
CA SER A 161 -24.64 11.58 30.86
C SER A 161 -24.70 12.09 32.30
N GLU A 162 -23.70 11.81 33.12
CA GLU A 162 -23.64 12.29 34.51
C GLU A 162 -23.44 13.82 34.58
N ILE A 163 -22.57 14.39 33.76
CA ILE A 163 -22.39 15.84 33.61
C ILE A 163 -23.72 16.49 33.20
N LYS A 164 -24.42 15.95 32.22
CA LYS A 164 -25.73 16.46 31.77
C LYS A 164 -26.76 16.39 32.90
N ARG A 165 -26.85 15.25 33.58
CA ARG A 165 -27.77 15.04 34.73
C ARG A 165 -27.50 16.03 35.83
N LEU A 166 -26.25 16.20 36.28
CA LEU A 166 -25.85 17.11 37.33
C LEU A 166 -26.06 18.56 36.93
N SER A 167 -25.79 18.93 35.67
CA SER A 167 -26.02 20.29 35.17
C SER A 167 -27.49 20.68 35.19
N VAL A 168 -28.39 19.78 34.74
CA VAL A 168 -29.83 19.99 34.77
C VAL A 168 -30.32 20.12 36.23
N LEU A 169 -29.86 19.23 37.12
CA LEU A 169 -30.22 19.27 38.53
C LEU A 169 -29.79 20.59 39.20
N ALA A 170 -28.56 21.04 38.94
CA ALA A 170 -28.03 22.29 39.47
C ALA A 170 -28.84 23.50 38.96
N GLU A 171 -29.23 23.52 37.67
CA GLU A 171 -30.00 24.60 37.08
C GLU A 171 -31.42 24.69 37.70
N VAL A 172 -32.08 23.55 37.93
CA VAL A 172 -33.39 23.49 38.64
C VAL A 172 -33.26 23.98 40.06
N MET A 173 -32.24 23.54 40.81
CA MET A 173 -32.02 23.95 42.21
C MET A 173 -31.67 25.44 42.35
N ARG A 174 -30.96 26.01 41.38
CA ARG A 174 -30.55 27.42 41.36
C ARG A 174 -31.73 28.38 41.44
N ARG A 175 -32.86 28.00 40.82
CA ARG A 175 -34.08 28.83 40.73
C ARG A 175 -35.06 28.67 41.90
N GLN A 176 -34.71 27.90 42.94
CA GLN A 176 -35.62 27.60 44.07
C GLN A 176 -35.28 28.47 45.30
N THR A 177 -34.80 27.89 46.36
CA THR A 177 -34.49 28.58 47.61
C THR A 177 -33.01 28.90 47.74
N GLU A 178 -32.66 29.92 48.63
CA GLU A 178 -31.20 30.24 48.82
C GLU A 178 -30.38 29.06 49.28
N LYS A 179 -30.91 28.18 50.15
CA LYS A 179 -30.21 26.96 50.57
C LYS A 179 -29.94 26.03 49.41
N ARG A 180 -30.91 25.86 48.49
CA ARG A 180 -30.76 25.05 47.26
C ARG A 180 -29.84 25.72 46.26
N ALA A 181 -29.81 27.05 46.15
CA ALA A 181 -28.88 27.78 45.32
C ALA A 181 -27.42 27.59 45.78
N ARG A 182 -27.13 27.52 47.08
CA ARG A 182 -25.79 27.17 47.59
C ARG A 182 -25.37 25.75 47.21
N THR A 183 -26.30 24.78 47.30
CA THR A 183 -26.06 23.39 46.86
C THR A 183 -25.81 23.33 45.34
N ALA A 184 -26.60 24.07 44.54
CA ALA A 184 -26.39 24.16 43.09
C ALA A 184 -24.98 24.66 42.73
N LYS A 185 -24.46 25.67 43.46
CA LYS A 185 -23.08 26.17 43.24
C LYS A 185 -22.03 25.11 43.52
N SER A 186 -22.23 24.22 44.49
CA SER A 186 -21.33 23.08 44.74
C SER A 186 -21.39 22.05 43.63
N ILE A 187 -22.59 21.76 43.09
CA ILE A 187 -22.77 20.84 41.96
C ILE A 187 -22.12 21.41 40.72
N PHE A 188 -22.25 22.70 40.40
CA PHE A 188 -21.56 23.32 39.27
C PHE A 188 -20.04 23.19 39.38
N LYS A 189 -19.46 23.44 40.57
CA LYS A 189 -18.01 23.22 40.78
C LYS A 189 -17.58 21.76 40.50
N ARG A 190 -18.43 20.80 40.87
CA ARG A 190 -18.20 19.38 40.57
C ARG A 190 -18.28 19.11 39.08
N VAL A 191 -19.27 19.65 38.39
CA VAL A 191 -19.43 19.55 36.93
C VAL A 191 -18.21 20.15 36.20
N ASP A 192 -17.73 21.31 36.62
CA ASP A 192 -16.56 21.96 36.02
C ASP A 192 -15.31 21.12 36.22
N ARG A 193 -15.10 20.51 37.39
CA ARG A 193 -14.00 19.56 37.61
C ARG A 193 -14.14 18.32 36.70
N MET A 194 -15.34 17.77 36.54
CA MET A 194 -15.58 16.62 35.65
C MET A 194 -15.32 16.97 34.19
N LYS A 195 -15.67 18.19 33.75
CA LYS A 195 -15.38 18.69 32.41
C LYS A 195 -13.88 18.88 32.17
N ALA A 196 -13.13 19.36 33.17
CA ALA A 196 -11.69 19.54 33.09
C ALA A 196 -10.91 18.20 32.91
N VAL A 197 -11.50 17.09 33.40
CA VAL A 197 -10.94 15.73 33.29
C VAL A 197 -11.84 14.87 32.39
N GLN A 198 -12.47 15.48 31.39
CA GLN A 198 -13.37 14.77 30.50
C GLN A 198 -12.60 13.79 29.61
N ILE A 199 -13.03 12.53 29.66
CA ILE A 199 -12.51 11.47 28.79
C ILE A 199 -13.01 11.75 27.39
N SER A 200 -12.08 12.03 26.47
CA SER A 200 -12.42 12.14 25.05
C SER A 200 -12.68 10.73 24.50
N ALA A 201 -13.87 10.51 23.98
CA ALA A 201 -14.10 9.31 23.19
C ALA A 201 -13.08 9.24 22.04
N PRO A 202 -12.53 8.06 21.73
CA PRO A 202 -11.67 7.90 20.56
C PRO A 202 -12.38 8.49 19.34
N LYS A 203 -11.68 9.35 18.59
CA LYS A 203 -12.24 9.83 17.33
C LYS A 203 -12.40 8.62 16.43
N ARG A 204 -13.64 8.28 16.08
CA ARG A 204 -13.89 7.26 15.04
C ARG A 204 -13.10 7.68 13.80
N GLU A 205 -12.24 6.80 13.33
CA GLU A 205 -11.60 6.96 12.02
C GLU A 205 -12.72 7.26 11.02
N ARG A 206 -12.60 8.39 10.32
CA ARG A 206 -13.59 8.75 9.31
C ARG A 206 -13.49 7.70 8.21
N LYS A 207 -14.54 6.89 8.05
CA LYS A 207 -14.63 6.00 6.90
C LYS A 207 -14.51 6.87 5.65
N VAL A 208 -13.54 6.56 4.83
CA VAL A 208 -13.36 7.19 3.51
C VAL A 208 -14.62 6.86 2.71
N LYS A 209 -15.48 7.85 2.47
CA LYS A 209 -16.65 7.72 1.60
C LYS A 209 -16.30 8.32 0.25
N VAL A 210 -15.74 7.50 -0.61
CA VAL A 210 -15.53 7.86 -2.01
C VAL A 210 -16.78 7.48 -2.80
N THR A 211 -17.17 8.32 -3.74
CA THR A 211 -18.22 7.98 -4.71
C THR A 211 -17.70 8.37 -6.08
N PHE A 212 -17.58 7.41 -6.97
CA PHE A 212 -17.24 7.69 -8.36
C PHE A 212 -18.45 8.28 -9.09
N PRO A 213 -18.26 9.28 -9.93
CA PRO A 213 -19.36 9.82 -10.75
C PRO A 213 -19.83 8.76 -11.73
N ALA A 214 -21.08 8.87 -12.16
CA ALA A 214 -21.60 8.01 -13.23
C ALA A 214 -20.72 8.14 -14.47
N PRO A 215 -20.27 7.02 -15.07
CA PRO A 215 -19.43 7.06 -16.25
C PRO A 215 -20.19 7.66 -17.44
N PRO A 216 -19.53 8.46 -18.30
CA PRO A 216 -20.14 8.89 -19.55
C PRO A 216 -20.44 7.68 -20.45
N HIS A 217 -21.39 7.85 -21.36
CA HIS A 217 -21.82 6.77 -22.25
C HIS A 217 -20.71 6.42 -23.25
N SER A 218 -20.43 5.11 -23.43
CA SER A 218 -19.50 4.56 -24.44
C SER A 218 -20.21 3.56 -25.34
N GLY A 219 -19.56 3.18 -26.43
CA GLY A 219 -19.98 2.07 -27.28
C GLY A 219 -20.07 0.73 -26.53
N ARG A 220 -20.59 -0.32 -27.18
CA ARG A 220 -20.67 -1.67 -26.57
C ARG A 220 -19.29 -2.24 -26.31
N VAL A 221 -18.40 -2.24 -27.32
CA VAL A 221 -17.00 -2.64 -27.18
C VAL A 221 -16.21 -1.40 -26.78
N VAL A 222 -15.55 -1.47 -25.64
CA VAL A 222 -14.80 -0.36 -25.03
C VAL A 222 -13.33 -0.41 -25.41
N LEU A 223 -12.79 -1.61 -25.53
CA LEU A 223 -11.39 -1.86 -25.86
C LEU A 223 -11.27 -3.17 -26.66
N THR A 224 -10.49 -3.14 -27.74
CA THR A 224 -10.07 -4.31 -28.52
C THR A 224 -8.56 -4.33 -28.60
N ALA A 225 -7.93 -5.41 -28.19
CA ALA A 225 -6.50 -5.68 -28.33
C ALA A 225 -6.31 -6.86 -29.26
N THR A 226 -5.38 -6.76 -30.23
CA THR A 226 -5.16 -7.77 -31.25
C THR A 226 -3.66 -8.02 -31.41
N GLY A 227 -3.22 -9.24 -31.11
CA GLY A 227 -1.86 -9.72 -31.37
C GLY A 227 -0.76 -8.98 -30.62
N LEU A 228 -1.06 -8.38 -29.45
CA LEU A 228 -0.11 -7.59 -28.70
C LEU A 228 1.07 -8.44 -28.21
N SER A 229 2.29 -7.97 -28.48
CA SER A 229 3.51 -8.58 -27.97
C SER A 229 4.45 -7.51 -27.45
N LYS A 230 5.22 -7.82 -26.38
CA LYS A 230 6.16 -6.88 -25.76
C LYS A 230 7.43 -7.57 -25.29
N GLY A 231 8.57 -6.91 -25.52
CA GLY A 231 9.88 -7.25 -25.00
C GLY A 231 10.75 -6.00 -24.83
N TYR A 232 11.84 -6.11 -24.10
CA TYR A 232 12.73 -5.00 -23.73
C TYR A 232 14.18 -5.31 -24.11
N GLY A 233 14.43 -5.62 -25.41
CA GLY A 233 15.78 -5.92 -25.92
C GLY A 233 16.29 -7.34 -25.63
N GLY A 234 15.43 -8.19 -25.05
CA GLY A 234 15.67 -9.60 -24.76
C GLY A 234 14.50 -10.47 -25.21
N PRO A 235 14.27 -11.62 -24.57
CA PRO A 235 13.09 -12.45 -24.81
C PRO A 235 11.79 -11.65 -24.64
N LEU A 236 10.75 -12.03 -25.40
CA LEU A 236 9.45 -11.41 -25.26
C LEU A 236 8.89 -11.69 -23.85
N VAL A 237 8.37 -10.66 -23.21
CA VAL A 237 7.69 -10.77 -21.92
C VAL A 237 6.32 -11.43 -22.09
N PHE A 238 5.60 -11.08 -23.17
CA PHE A 238 4.38 -11.76 -23.61
C PHE A 238 4.26 -11.69 -25.13
N ARG A 239 3.47 -12.61 -25.72
CA ARG A 239 3.28 -12.74 -27.16
C ARG A 239 1.84 -12.99 -27.52
N ASP A 240 1.39 -12.34 -28.60
CA ASP A 240 0.11 -12.58 -29.29
C ASP A 240 -1.14 -12.50 -28.38
N VAL A 241 -1.13 -11.53 -27.46
CA VAL A 241 -2.25 -11.31 -26.55
C VAL A 241 -3.39 -10.60 -27.26
N SER A 242 -4.57 -11.24 -27.31
CA SER A 242 -5.76 -10.72 -27.98
C SER A 242 -7.00 -10.87 -27.08
N PHE A 243 -7.72 -9.77 -26.88
CA PHE A 243 -8.96 -9.78 -26.09
C PHE A 243 -9.81 -8.53 -26.37
N GLU A 244 -11.08 -8.65 -26.00
CA GLU A 244 -12.04 -7.54 -26.06
C GLU A 244 -12.65 -7.30 -24.68
N VAL A 245 -12.96 -6.03 -24.41
CA VAL A 245 -13.62 -5.57 -23.18
C VAL A 245 -14.93 -4.87 -23.55
N GLU A 246 -16.05 -5.38 -23.05
CA GLU A 246 -17.35 -4.77 -23.24
C GLU A 246 -17.65 -3.76 -22.14
N ARG A 247 -18.57 -2.83 -22.43
CA ARG A 247 -19.01 -1.82 -21.47
C ARG A 247 -19.57 -2.44 -20.19
N GLY A 248 -19.09 -1.94 -19.04
CA GLY A 248 -19.46 -2.41 -17.71
C GLY A 248 -18.77 -3.71 -17.28
N GLN A 249 -17.93 -4.30 -18.14
CA GLN A 249 -17.16 -5.49 -17.83
C GLN A 249 -15.99 -5.18 -16.90
N ARG A 250 -15.69 -6.10 -16.01
CA ARG A 250 -14.54 -6.07 -15.08
C ARG A 250 -13.65 -7.26 -15.37
N ILE A 251 -12.43 -6.99 -15.80
CA ILE A 251 -11.44 -8.01 -16.14
C ILE A 251 -10.27 -7.87 -15.18
N VAL A 252 -9.87 -8.96 -14.53
CA VAL A 252 -8.66 -9.05 -13.73
C VAL A 252 -7.55 -9.66 -14.58
N ILE A 253 -6.37 -9.04 -14.57
CA ILE A 253 -5.16 -9.57 -15.18
C ILE A 253 -4.36 -10.30 -14.10
N MET A 254 -4.09 -11.57 -14.32
CA MET A 254 -3.37 -12.44 -13.41
C MET A 254 -2.09 -12.97 -14.05
N GLY A 255 -1.10 -13.30 -13.25
CA GLY A 255 0.18 -13.86 -13.68
C GLY A 255 1.30 -13.54 -12.69
N LEU A 256 2.38 -14.29 -12.73
CA LEU A 256 3.54 -14.12 -11.86
C LEU A 256 4.19 -12.74 -12.05
N ASN A 257 5.03 -12.35 -11.10
CA ASN A 257 5.85 -11.16 -11.23
C ASN A 257 6.77 -11.25 -12.46
N GLY A 258 6.77 -10.20 -13.29
CA GLY A 258 7.47 -10.20 -14.56
C GLY A 258 6.68 -10.76 -15.76
N ALA A 259 5.45 -11.28 -15.58
CA ALA A 259 4.59 -11.76 -16.67
C ALA A 259 4.10 -10.64 -17.63
N GLY A 260 4.38 -9.37 -17.32
CA GLY A 260 4.06 -8.25 -18.19
C GLY A 260 2.74 -7.57 -17.94
N LYS A 261 2.11 -7.78 -16.78
CA LYS A 261 0.81 -7.16 -16.37
C LYS A 261 0.85 -5.63 -16.51
N THR A 262 1.80 -4.97 -15.82
CA THR A 262 2.02 -3.52 -15.92
C THR A 262 2.38 -3.06 -17.33
N SER A 263 3.19 -3.85 -18.06
CA SER A 263 3.55 -3.54 -19.46
C SER A 263 2.33 -3.52 -20.37
N LEU A 264 1.41 -4.48 -20.19
CA LEU A 264 0.15 -4.51 -20.92
C LEU A 264 -0.71 -3.29 -20.59
N LEU A 265 -0.88 -2.95 -19.29
CA LEU A 265 -1.65 -1.75 -18.89
C LEU A 265 -1.04 -0.47 -19.46
N ARG A 266 0.28 -0.31 -19.47
CA ARG A 266 0.97 0.85 -20.08
C ARG A 266 0.75 0.94 -21.57
N ILE A 267 0.73 -0.18 -22.30
CA ILE A 267 0.39 -0.21 -23.72
C ILE A 267 -1.05 0.27 -23.92
N LEU A 268 -2.01 -0.28 -23.18
CA LEU A 268 -3.43 0.10 -23.27
C LEU A 268 -3.69 1.57 -22.86
N ALA A 269 -2.86 2.11 -21.96
CA ALA A 269 -2.88 3.52 -21.59
C ALA A 269 -2.19 4.46 -22.61
N GLY A 270 -1.58 3.91 -23.65
CA GLY A 270 -0.84 4.69 -24.66
C GLY A 270 0.51 5.24 -24.18
N GLN A 271 1.02 4.72 -23.05
CA GLN A 271 2.33 5.14 -22.47
C GLN A 271 3.51 4.32 -23.01
N SER A 272 3.26 3.20 -23.67
CA SER A 272 4.29 2.36 -24.25
C SER A 272 3.78 1.76 -25.54
N GLU A 273 4.65 1.66 -26.54
CA GLU A 273 4.31 1.00 -27.80
C GLU A 273 4.52 -0.52 -27.68
N PRO A 274 3.65 -1.36 -28.28
CA PRO A 274 3.89 -2.79 -28.39
C PRO A 274 4.97 -3.06 -29.43
N ASN A 275 5.65 -4.21 -29.37
CA ASN A 275 6.57 -4.66 -30.41
C ASN A 275 5.81 -5.16 -31.68
N SER A 276 4.62 -5.72 -31.48
CA SER A 276 3.70 -6.12 -32.55
C SER A 276 2.26 -6.10 -32.03
N GLY A 277 1.30 -6.12 -32.96
CA GLY A 277 -0.11 -6.02 -32.66
C GLY A 277 -0.57 -4.57 -32.50
N SER A 278 -1.83 -4.38 -32.18
CA SER A 278 -2.44 -3.08 -31.99
C SER A 278 -3.60 -3.13 -31.00
N PHE A 279 -3.99 -1.99 -30.46
CA PHE A 279 -5.23 -1.86 -29.68
C PHE A 279 -6.04 -0.68 -30.16
N GLN A 280 -7.33 -0.74 -29.92
CA GLN A 280 -8.26 0.33 -30.29
C GLN A 280 -9.25 0.57 -29.14
N LEU A 281 -9.47 1.85 -28.81
CA LEU A 281 -10.53 2.26 -27.90
C LEU A 281 -11.84 2.43 -28.70
N GLY A 282 -12.93 1.97 -28.11
CA GLY A 282 -14.26 2.10 -28.70
C GLY A 282 -14.75 3.55 -28.78
N HIS A 283 -15.89 3.74 -29.44
CA HIS A 283 -16.48 5.07 -29.58
C HIS A 283 -16.88 5.67 -28.24
N GLY A 284 -16.50 6.92 -27.99
CA GLY A 284 -16.85 7.66 -26.78
C GLY A 284 -16.13 7.16 -25.52
N VAL A 285 -15.03 6.40 -25.65
CA VAL A 285 -14.26 5.92 -24.51
C VAL A 285 -13.37 7.03 -23.97
N SER A 286 -13.52 7.30 -22.67
CA SER A 286 -12.62 8.12 -21.85
C SER A 286 -11.88 7.21 -20.89
N LEU A 287 -10.57 7.08 -21.09
CA LEU A 287 -9.71 6.19 -20.34
C LEU A 287 -9.07 6.92 -19.17
N GLY A 288 -9.14 6.33 -17.97
CA GLY A 288 -8.36 6.71 -16.80
C GLY A 288 -7.36 5.61 -16.45
N TYR A 289 -6.10 5.97 -16.25
CA TYR A 289 -5.05 5.02 -15.87
C TYR A 289 -4.48 5.36 -14.50
N TYR A 290 -4.48 4.40 -13.61
CA TYR A 290 -3.79 4.44 -12.32
C TYR A 290 -2.50 3.63 -12.41
N ALA A 291 -1.35 4.31 -12.35
CA ALA A 291 -0.02 3.71 -12.38
C ALA A 291 0.48 3.36 -10.97
N GLN A 292 1.13 2.24 -10.82
CA GLN A 292 1.65 1.73 -9.56
C GLN A 292 2.65 2.69 -8.87
N GLU A 293 3.49 3.41 -9.63
CA GLU A 293 4.58 4.24 -9.09
C GLU A 293 4.24 5.72 -8.92
N HIS A 294 2.97 6.11 -9.02
CA HIS A 294 2.54 7.53 -8.92
C HIS A 294 3.27 8.48 -9.90
N GLU A 295 3.63 7.98 -11.07
CA GLU A 295 4.40 8.71 -12.11
C GLU A 295 3.78 10.07 -12.50
N GLY A 296 2.47 10.23 -12.31
CA GLY A 296 1.77 11.48 -12.58
C GLY A 296 1.91 12.55 -11.50
N ILE A 297 2.52 12.27 -10.34
CA ILE A 297 2.64 13.23 -9.24
C ILE A 297 3.98 13.95 -9.29
N ARG A 298 3.93 15.25 -9.63
CA ARG A 298 5.11 16.10 -9.80
C ARG A 298 5.48 16.82 -8.52
N LYS A 299 6.77 16.86 -8.19
CA LYS A 299 7.33 17.68 -7.10
C LYS A 299 7.22 19.17 -7.47
N GLY A 300 7.00 20.02 -6.47
CA GLY A 300 6.84 21.45 -6.65
C GLY A 300 5.43 21.89 -7.07
N MET A 301 4.49 20.96 -7.21
CA MET A 301 3.12 21.26 -7.61
C MET A 301 2.14 20.98 -6.46
N PRO A 302 1.26 21.93 -6.09
CA PRO A 302 0.27 21.72 -5.05
C PRO A 302 -0.73 20.61 -5.38
N VAL A 303 -1.19 19.88 -4.35
CA VAL A 303 -2.20 18.81 -4.48
C VAL A 303 -3.43 19.27 -5.26
N LEU A 304 -3.95 20.47 -4.96
CA LEU A 304 -5.12 21.02 -5.67
C LEU A 304 -4.84 21.32 -7.14
N ALA A 305 -3.61 21.70 -7.50
CA ALA A 305 -3.24 21.95 -8.89
C ALA A 305 -3.24 20.65 -9.71
N HIS A 306 -2.78 19.56 -9.12
CA HIS A 306 -2.89 18.22 -9.74
C HIS A 306 -4.35 17.84 -10.05
N MET A 307 -5.30 18.19 -9.17
CA MET A 307 -6.72 17.93 -9.41
C MET A 307 -7.28 18.75 -10.58
N ARG A 308 -6.82 20.01 -10.74
CA ARG A 308 -7.24 20.88 -11.84
C ARG A 308 -6.77 20.43 -13.21
N GLU A 309 -5.69 19.66 -13.30
CA GLU A 309 -5.24 19.08 -14.58
C GLU A 309 -6.17 18.01 -15.11
N GLN A 310 -6.89 17.34 -14.23
CA GLN A 310 -7.80 16.24 -14.59
C GLN A 310 -9.26 16.67 -14.72
N SER A 311 -9.60 17.89 -14.30
CA SER A 311 -11.00 18.30 -14.27
C SER A 311 -11.16 19.82 -14.20
N ASP A 312 -12.07 20.35 -15.02
CA ASP A 312 -12.53 21.75 -14.99
C ASP A 312 -13.56 22.02 -13.88
N ALA A 313 -13.73 21.09 -12.94
CA ALA A 313 -14.67 21.28 -11.84
C ALA A 313 -14.26 22.44 -10.94
N ASP A 314 -15.27 23.10 -10.34
CA ASP A 314 -15.06 24.17 -9.37
C ASP A 314 -14.16 23.74 -8.21
N GLU A 315 -13.32 24.66 -7.72
CA GLU A 315 -12.38 24.41 -6.62
C GLU A 315 -13.06 23.84 -5.37
N ARG A 316 -14.29 24.27 -5.08
CA ARG A 316 -15.08 23.75 -3.97
C ARG A 316 -15.36 22.25 -4.13
N MET A 317 -15.70 21.82 -5.34
CA MET A 317 -15.92 20.40 -5.66
C MET A 317 -14.62 19.58 -5.54
N LEU A 318 -13.51 20.10 -6.09
CA LEU A 318 -12.21 19.44 -6.01
C LEU A 318 -11.74 19.30 -4.57
N ARG A 319 -11.94 20.33 -3.73
CA ARG A 319 -11.64 20.26 -2.29
C ARG A 319 -12.54 19.27 -1.54
N ALA A 320 -13.82 19.19 -1.89
CA ALA A 320 -14.74 18.22 -1.33
C ALA A 320 -14.33 16.79 -1.68
N LEU A 321 -13.91 16.58 -2.93
CA LEU A 321 -13.40 15.30 -3.41
C LEU A 321 -12.10 14.90 -2.68
N LEU A 322 -11.13 15.80 -2.58
CA LEU A 322 -9.91 15.57 -1.77
C LEU A 322 -10.26 15.24 -0.30
N GLY A 323 -11.27 15.92 0.25
CA GLY A 323 -11.78 15.66 1.60
C GLY A 323 -12.33 14.24 1.76
N SER A 324 -12.98 13.66 0.73
CA SER A 324 -13.46 12.28 0.76
C SER A 324 -12.31 11.26 0.82
N PHE A 325 -11.14 11.62 0.30
CA PHE A 325 -9.90 10.84 0.42
C PHE A 325 -9.03 11.24 1.63
N SER A 326 -9.58 12.02 2.57
CA SER A 326 -8.86 12.53 3.75
C SER A 326 -7.67 13.48 3.43
N LEU A 327 -7.63 14.06 2.24
CA LEU A 327 -6.63 15.05 1.80
C LEU A 327 -7.18 16.49 1.92
N SER A 328 -7.70 16.85 3.10
CA SER A 328 -8.38 18.13 3.35
C SER A 328 -7.48 19.14 4.09
N GLY A 329 -7.92 20.41 4.14
CA GLY A 329 -7.24 21.47 4.88
C GLY A 329 -5.92 21.90 4.23
N ASP A 330 -4.84 21.92 5.03
CA ASP A 330 -3.51 22.36 4.59
C ASP A 330 -2.89 21.41 3.58
N ILE A 331 -3.21 20.10 3.65
CA ILE A 331 -2.72 19.08 2.71
C ILE A 331 -3.11 19.45 1.27
N ALA A 332 -4.30 20.01 1.04
CA ALA A 332 -4.73 20.39 -0.31
C ALA A 332 -3.87 21.50 -0.96
N ARG A 333 -3.12 22.26 -0.15
CA ARG A 333 -2.22 23.34 -0.60
C ARG A 333 -0.75 22.90 -0.59
N GLN A 334 -0.44 21.79 0.04
CA GLN A 334 0.91 21.25 0.18
C GLN A 334 1.46 20.79 -1.17
N ASP A 335 2.78 20.82 -1.34
CA ASP A 335 3.47 20.21 -2.47
C ASP A 335 3.19 18.70 -2.50
N ALA A 336 2.63 18.21 -3.59
CA ALA A 336 2.30 16.80 -3.76
C ALA A 336 3.54 15.87 -3.71
N GLY A 337 4.73 16.40 -4.01
CA GLY A 337 5.99 15.67 -3.87
C GLY A 337 6.32 15.28 -2.43
N THR A 338 5.82 16.04 -1.44
CA THR A 338 6.07 15.81 0.00
C THR A 338 5.07 14.86 0.66
N LEU A 339 4.05 14.42 -0.08
CA LEU A 339 3.07 13.46 0.40
C LEU A 339 3.70 12.10 0.67
N SER A 340 3.21 11.40 1.68
CA SER A 340 3.51 9.99 1.92
C SER A 340 3.02 9.11 0.75
N GLY A 341 3.53 7.87 0.64
CA GLY A 341 3.08 6.92 -0.39
C GLY A 341 1.56 6.74 -0.41
N GLY A 342 0.94 6.52 0.75
CA GLY A 342 -0.51 6.38 0.87
C GLY A 342 -1.29 7.65 0.51
N GLU A 343 -0.78 8.84 0.83
CA GLU A 343 -1.41 10.10 0.42
C GLU A 343 -1.29 10.33 -1.09
N LYS A 344 -0.17 9.94 -1.72
CA LYS A 344 -0.01 9.94 -3.18
C LYS A 344 -1.00 9.01 -3.86
N THR A 345 -1.17 7.79 -3.34
CA THR A 345 -2.21 6.85 -3.80
C THR A 345 -3.61 7.48 -3.73
N LYS A 346 -3.94 8.09 -2.60
CA LYS A 346 -5.24 8.80 -2.42
C LYS A 346 -5.41 9.96 -3.40
N LEU A 347 -4.35 10.73 -3.67
CA LEU A 347 -4.38 11.82 -4.65
C LEU A 347 -4.61 11.28 -6.08
N ALA A 348 -3.87 10.26 -6.50
CA ALA A 348 -4.03 9.65 -7.82
C ALA A 348 -5.43 9.07 -8.03
N LEU A 349 -6.01 8.41 -7.01
CA LEU A 349 -7.40 7.95 -7.05
C LEU A 349 -8.39 9.10 -7.10
N ALA A 350 -8.16 10.20 -6.37
CA ALA A 350 -8.99 11.40 -6.45
C ALA A 350 -8.96 12.04 -7.85
N GLN A 351 -7.79 12.04 -8.51
CA GLN A 351 -7.65 12.48 -9.90
C GLN A 351 -8.48 11.64 -10.87
N LEU A 352 -8.45 10.29 -10.72
CA LEU A 352 -9.30 9.40 -11.52
C LEU A 352 -10.78 9.70 -11.35
N VAL A 353 -11.22 9.94 -10.12
CA VAL A 353 -12.63 10.32 -9.86
C VAL A 353 -12.98 11.66 -10.51
N ALA A 354 -12.06 12.63 -10.45
CA ALA A 354 -12.26 13.95 -11.05
C ALA A 354 -12.37 13.90 -12.58
N GLY A 355 -11.64 12.99 -13.23
CA GLY A 355 -11.57 12.85 -14.69
C GLY A 355 -12.84 12.29 -15.35
N LYS A 356 -13.80 11.77 -14.59
CA LYS A 356 -15.08 11.22 -15.10
C LYS A 356 -14.91 10.22 -16.25
N HIS A 357 -14.03 9.26 -16.07
CA HIS A 357 -13.74 8.22 -17.06
C HIS A 357 -14.86 7.17 -17.14
N ASN A 358 -14.91 6.40 -18.25
CA ASN A 358 -15.80 5.23 -18.40
C ASN A 358 -15.05 3.90 -18.58
N LEU A 359 -13.73 3.98 -18.78
CA LEU A 359 -12.80 2.85 -18.71
C LEU A 359 -11.69 3.18 -17.69
N LEU A 360 -11.50 2.34 -16.69
CA LEU A 360 -10.40 2.45 -15.74
C LEU A 360 -9.42 1.30 -15.95
N LEU A 361 -8.14 1.65 -16.08
CA LEU A 361 -7.01 0.71 -15.99
C LEU A 361 -6.37 0.92 -14.63
N LEU A 362 -6.36 -0.11 -13.79
CA LEU A 362 -5.92 -0.02 -12.40
C LEU A 362 -4.75 -0.98 -12.16
N ASP A 363 -3.58 -0.43 -11.86
CA ASP A 363 -2.37 -1.20 -11.55
C ASP A 363 -2.06 -1.12 -10.06
N GLU A 364 -2.46 -2.16 -9.30
CA GLU A 364 -2.30 -2.26 -7.84
C GLU A 364 -2.87 -1.04 -7.06
N PRO A 365 -4.14 -0.69 -7.22
CA PRO A 365 -4.71 0.55 -6.68
C PRO A 365 -4.86 0.56 -5.15
N THR A 366 -4.69 -0.59 -4.49
CA THR A 366 -4.77 -0.73 -3.03
C THR A 366 -3.41 -0.67 -2.33
N ASN A 367 -2.30 -0.69 -3.09
CA ASN A 367 -0.97 -0.59 -2.54
C ASN A 367 -0.77 0.74 -1.80
N ASN A 368 -0.07 0.69 -0.67
CA ASN A 368 0.19 1.83 0.22
C ASN A 368 -1.07 2.45 0.87
N LEU A 369 -2.25 1.83 0.76
CA LEU A 369 -3.45 2.28 1.45
C LEU A 369 -3.59 1.62 2.82
N ASP A 370 -3.94 2.43 3.82
CA ASP A 370 -4.38 1.94 5.13
C ASP A 370 -5.68 1.12 5.00
N PRO A 371 -5.94 0.14 5.86
CA PRO A 371 -7.10 -0.75 5.74
C PRO A 371 -8.45 -0.04 5.61
N PRO A 372 -8.76 1.07 6.36
CA PRO A 372 -10.01 1.81 6.15
C PRO A 372 -10.13 2.45 4.77
N SER A 373 -9.02 2.98 4.23
CA SER A 373 -8.99 3.58 2.88
C SER A 373 -9.13 2.52 1.80
N ARG A 374 -8.47 1.37 1.94
CA ARG A 374 -8.58 0.21 1.06
C ARG A 374 -10.05 -0.24 0.94
N THR A 375 -10.71 -0.49 2.08
CA THR A 375 -12.14 -0.86 2.10
C THR A 375 -13.02 0.21 1.46
N GLY A 376 -12.75 1.49 1.72
CA GLY A 376 -13.50 2.61 1.13
C GLY A 376 -13.39 2.67 -0.39
N VAL A 377 -12.19 2.49 -0.93
CA VAL A 377 -11.93 2.46 -2.38
C VAL A 377 -12.54 1.23 -3.02
N ALA A 378 -12.37 0.04 -2.41
CA ALA A 378 -12.98 -1.20 -2.89
C ALA A 378 -14.50 -1.08 -3.00
N THR A 379 -15.18 -0.56 -1.97
CA THR A 379 -16.63 -0.35 -1.97
C THR A 379 -17.04 0.63 -3.07
N ALA A 380 -16.33 1.75 -3.23
CA ALA A 380 -16.65 2.77 -4.22
C ALA A 380 -16.50 2.26 -5.68
N LEU A 381 -15.44 1.47 -5.95
CA LEU A 381 -15.24 0.84 -7.25
C LEU A 381 -16.22 -0.31 -7.50
N ALA A 382 -16.60 -1.06 -6.46
CA ALA A 382 -17.62 -2.12 -6.57
C ALA A 382 -18.98 -1.57 -6.98
N GLU A 383 -19.37 -0.40 -6.46
CA GLU A 383 -20.63 0.29 -6.77
C GLU A 383 -20.59 1.02 -8.12
N TRP A 384 -19.40 1.29 -8.66
CA TRP A 384 -19.26 2.04 -9.90
C TRP A 384 -19.60 1.19 -11.13
N PRO A 385 -20.52 1.63 -12.02
CA PRO A 385 -21.02 0.83 -13.15
C PRO A 385 -20.13 0.91 -14.41
N GLY A 386 -18.94 1.50 -14.32
CA GLY A 386 -18.02 1.61 -15.46
C GLY A 386 -17.25 0.34 -15.76
N THR A 387 -16.44 0.40 -16.81
CA THR A 387 -15.59 -0.71 -17.27
C THR A 387 -14.23 -0.67 -16.58
N MET A 388 -13.71 -1.80 -16.14
CA MET A 388 -12.42 -1.87 -15.44
C MET A 388 -11.54 -2.99 -15.96
N VAL A 389 -10.25 -2.70 -16.12
CA VAL A 389 -9.17 -3.68 -16.29
C VAL A 389 -8.22 -3.51 -15.12
N ILE A 390 -8.00 -4.57 -14.34
CA ILE A 390 -7.45 -4.49 -13.00
C ILE A 390 -6.28 -5.47 -12.87
N VAL A 391 -5.17 -4.98 -12.31
CA VAL A 391 -4.11 -5.81 -11.75
C VAL A 391 -4.16 -5.62 -10.25
N SER A 392 -4.27 -6.69 -9.47
CA SER A 392 -4.21 -6.65 -8.01
C SER A 392 -3.82 -8.00 -7.43
N HIS A 393 -3.01 -7.98 -6.38
CA HIS A 393 -2.64 -9.14 -5.54
C HIS A 393 -3.47 -9.20 -4.24
N ASP A 394 -4.48 -8.36 -4.09
CA ASP A 394 -5.35 -8.28 -2.91
C ASP A 394 -6.66 -9.08 -3.16
N PRO A 395 -6.80 -10.30 -2.60
CA PRO A 395 -7.98 -11.12 -2.83
C PRO A 395 -9.27 -10.47 -2.35
N GLU A 396 -9.25 -9.77 -1.20
CA GLU A 396 -10.44 -9.09 -0.65
C GLU A 396 -10.90 -7.96 -1.57
N PHE A 397 -9.94 -7.24 -2.17
CA PHE A 397 -10.24 -6.19 -3.14
C PHE A 397 -10.83 -6.76 -4.43
N VAL A 398 -10.25 -7.82 -4.99
CA VAL A 398 -10.73 -8.47 -6.21
C VAL A 398 -12.12 -9.07 -5.99
N GLU A 399 -12.36 -9.77 -4.86
CA GLU A 399 -13.65 -10.32 -4.50
C GLU A 399 -14.73 -9.23 -4.41
N ALA A 400 -14.42 -8.09 -3.75
CA ALA A 400 -15.36 -6.97 -3.64
C ALA A 400 -15.77 -6.41 -5.01
N LEU A 401 -14.88 -6.42 -5.99
CA LEU A 401 -15.14 -5.91 -7.34
C LEU A 401 -16.00 -6.84 -8.20
N LYS A 402 -16.13 -8.11 -7.87
CA LYS A 402 -16.91 -9.13 -8.61
C LYS A 402 -16.57 -9.13 -10.10
N PRO A 403 -15.34 -9.45 -10.48
CA PRO A 403 -14.95 -9.51 -11.89
C PRO A 403 -15.76 -10.56 -12.64
N GLN A 404 -15.92 -10.42 -13.96
CA GLN A 404 -16.59 -11.37 -14.81
C GLN A 404 -15.62 -12.21 -15.62
N ARG A 405 -14.41 -11.68 -15.87
CA ARG A 405 -13.41 -12.37 -16.69
C ARG A 405 -12.01 -12.21 -16.08
N VAL A 406 -11.14 -13.12 -16.44
CA VAL A 406 -9.72 -13.13 -16.11
C VAL A 406 -8.88 -13.23 -17.37
N LEU A 407 -7.78 -12.47 -17.43
CA LEU A 407 -6.75 -12.56 -18.45
C LEU A 407 -5.47 -13.11 -17.80
N PHE A 408 -5.07 -14.31 -18.19
CA PHE A 408 -3.82 -14.93 -17.71
C PHE A 408 -2.63 -14.46 -18.54
N MET A 409 -1.60 -13.96 -17.86
CA MET A 409 -0.36 -13.52 -18.45
C MET A 409 0.79 -14.44 -18.02
N PRO A 410 1.75 -14.75 -18.89
CA PRO A 410 2.01 -14.16 -20.21
C PRO A 410 1.26 -14.82 -21.38
N GLU A 411 0.45 -15.87 -21.14
CA GLU A 411 -0.19 -16.70 -22.18
C GLU A 411 -1.23 -15.96 -23.01
N GLY A 412 -1.80 -14.88 -22.48
CA GLY A 412 -2.87 -14.11 -23.13
C GLY A 412 -4.23 -14.83 -23.16
N ARG A 413 -4.38 -15.89 -22.35
CA ARG A 413 -5.65 -16.66 -22.30
C ARG A 413 -6.69 -15.87 -21.49
N VAL A 414 -7.90 -15.77 -22.04
CA VAL A 414 -9.04 -15.14 -21.37
C VAL A 414 -10.06 -16.19 -20.99
N ASP A 415 -10.44 -16.19 -19.71
CA ASP A 415 -11.45 -17.10 -19.16
C ASP A 415 -12.53 -16.33 -18.40
N TYR A 416 -13.59 -17.04 -18.00
CA TYR A 416 -14.55 -16.53 -17.04
C TYR A 416 -13.95 -16.54 -15.64
N TRP A 417 -14.40 -15.60 -14.80
CA TRP A 417 -14.00 -15.57 -13.41
C TRP A 417 -14.71 -16.67 -12.62
N GLU A 418 -13.95 -17.41 -11.83
CA GLU A 418 -14.42 -18.40 -10.87
C GLU A 418 -13.89 -18.08 -9.49
N GLU A 419 -14.64 -18.37 -8.43
CA GLU A 419 -14.26 -18.04 -7.05
C GLU A 419 -12.95 -18.73 -6.61
N ASP A 420 -12.67 -19.92 -7.12
CA ASP A 420 -11.44 -20.68 -6.87
C ASP A 420 -10.17 -19.92 -7.32
N LEU A 421 -10.32 -18.94 -8.20
CA LEU A 421 -9.21 -18.07 -8.63
C LEU A 421 -8.77 -17.07 -7.57
N LEU A 422 -9.56 -16.86 -6.51
CA LEU A 422 -9.15 -15.99 -5.39
C LEU A 422 -7.88 -16.48 -4.70
N ASP A 423 -7.71 -17.78 -4.55
CA ASP A 423 -6.49 -18.36 -3.98
C ASP A 423 -5.27 -18.08 -4.86
N VAL A 424 -5.46 -18.04 -6.17
CA VAL A 424 -4.40 -17.76 -7.15
C VAL A 424 -4.07 -16.27 -7.19
N VAL A 425 -5.02 -15.36 -6.89
CA VAL A 425 -4.75 -13.90 -6.81
C VAL A 425 -3.65 -13.60 -5.80
N SER A 426 -3.64 -14.28 -4.66
CA SER A 426 -2.62 -14.06 -3.63
C SER A 426 -1.25 -14.62 -4.02
N LEU A 427 -1.19 -15.55 -4.97
CA LEU A 427 0.04 -16.18 -5.46
C LEU A 427 0.60 -15.50 -6.71
N ALA A 428 -0.22 -14.74 -7.41
CA ALA A 428 0.11 -14.07 -8.67
C ALA A 428 0.77 -12.71 -8.44
#